data_c3fd6653fcb221988a5d102224af8496
#
_entry.id   c3fd6653fcb221988a5d102224af8496
#
_cell.length_a   1.000
_cell.length_b   1.000
_cell.length_c   1.000
_cell.angle_alpha   90.00
_cell.angle_beta   90.00
_cell.angle_gamma   90.00
#
_symmetry.space_group_name_H-M   'P 1'
#
loop_
_entity.id
_entity.type
_entity.pdbx_description
1 polymer ?
#
loop_
_entity_poly.entity_id
_entity_poly.type
_entity_poly.pdbx_seq_one_letter_code
_entity_poly.pdbx_strand_id
1 'polypeptide(L)'
;ISTVIFPEDIIAQGDLLITPRRVVFEGSKRSMDLNLANTGKDTATYAISLLQIRMKEDGGFETITEPDSGQRFADRFIRFFPRSVTLGPNEAQAVKIQLIKSNELEPGEYRSHFYFRSIPKISPLGEKEKAKDTTTISVMLTPVFGITIPAIIRVGESTARVTLSDLRFEMANDTTPRFTLV
;
A
#
# COMPACT_ATOMS: atom_id res chain seq x y z
N ILE A 1 10.99 42.23 18.65
CA ILE A 1 11.07 41.60 17.31
C ILE A 1 10.62 40.17 17.51
N SER A 2 9.39 39.87 17.08
CA SER A 2 8.81 38.51 17.16
C SER A 2 9.20 37.74 15.91
N THR A 3 10.03 36.75 16.06
CA THR A 3 10.41 35.84 14.96
C THR A 3 9.29 34.84 14.76
N VAL A 4 8.55 34.98 13.67
CA VAL A 4 7.55 33.97 13.23
C VAL A 4 8.33 32.85 12.60
N ILE A 5 8.39 31.70 13.28
CA ILE A 5 8.90 30.44 12.73
C ILE A 5 7.75 29.86 11.90
N PHE A 6 7.87 29.89 10.58
CA PHE A 6 7.00 29.10 9.71
C PHE A 6 7.39 27.63 9.88
N PRO A 7 6.43 26.74 10.13
CA PRO A 7 6.74 25.32 10.07
C PRO A 7 7.11 24.99 8.63
N GLU A 8 8.29 24.40 8.43
CA GLU A 8 8.62 23.80 7.15
C GLU A 8 7.56 22.73 6.85
N ASP A 9 7.00 22.77 5.65
CA ASP A 9 6.00 21.81 5.20
C ASP A 9 6.59 20.40 5.31
N ILE A 10 6.18 19.67 6.33
CA ILE A 10 6.46 18.23 6.45
C ILE A 10 5.62 17.56 5.37
N ILE A 11 6.20 17.40 4.18
CA ILE A 11 5.60 16.60 3.13
C ILE A 11 5.69 15.14 3.58
N ALA A 12 4.67 14.71 4.31
CA ALA A 12 4.56 13.35 4.86
C ALA A 12 4.07 12.33 3.81
N GLN A 13 4.12 12.68 2.54
CA GLN A 13 3.68 11.80 1.46
C GLN A 13 4.90 11.08 0.90
N GLY A 14 4.90 9.75 1.00
CA GLY A 14 5.92 8.94 0.35
C GLY A 14 5.92 9.21 -1.15
N ASP A 15 7.06 9.60 -1.69
CA ASP A 15 7.27 10.00 -3.08
C ASP A 15 7.25 8.84 -4.08
N LEU A 16 6.63 7.72 -3.72
CA LEU A 16 6.54 6.53 -4.56
C LEU A 16 5.25 6.54 -5.40
N LEU A 17 5.41 6.71 -6.70
CA LEU A 17 4.34 6.51 -7.67
C LEU A 17 4.33 5.04 -8.12
N ILE A 18 3.16 4.40 -8.05
CA ILE A 18 2.96 3.00 -8.43
C ILE A 18 1.95 2.92 -9.57
N THR A 19 2.31 2.27 -10.67
CA THR A 19 1.44 2.13 -11.85
C THR A 19 1.55 0.72 -12.43
N PRO A 20 0.42 0.01 -12.60
CA PRO A 20 -0.95 0.35 -12.22
C PRO A 20 -1.19 0.25 -10.71
N ARG A 21 -2.24 0.88 -10.20
CA ARG A 21 -2.63 0.82 -8.78
C ARG A 21 -3.36 -0.47 -8.37
N ARG A 22 -3.43 -1.43 -9.27
CA ARG A 22 -4.07 -2.73 -9.08
C ARG A 22 -3.43 -3.75 -9.98
N VAL A 23 -3.10 -4.91 -9.43
CA VAL A 23 -2.62 -6.08 -10.18
C VAL A 23 -3.79 -7.06 -10.34
N VAL A 24 -4.19 -7.36 -11.58
CA VAL A 24 -5.28 -8.31 -11.85
C VAL A 24 -4.81 -9.32 -12.88
N PHE A 25 -4.92 -10.60 -12.50
CA PHE A 25 -4.75 -11.76 -13.37
C PHE A 25 -6.12 -12.38 -13.65
N GLU A 26 -6.51 -12.39 -14.92
CA GLU A 26 -7.74 -13.01 -15.39
C GLU A 26 -7.54 -13.57 -16.80
N GLY A 27 -8.35 -14.52 -17.20
CA GLY A 27 -8.25 -15.17 -18.51
C GLY A 27 -6.88 -15.81 -18.74
N SER A 28 -6.24 -15.45 -19.85
CA SER A 28 -4.92 -15.98 -20.25
C SER A 28 -3.73 -15.19 -19.68
N LYS A 29 -3.96 -14.10 -18.95
CA LYS A 29 -2.90 -13.23 -18.43
C LYS A 29 -2.11 -13.94 -17.34
N ARG A 30 -0.79 -14.08 -17.55
CA ARG A 30 0.11 -14.80 -16.63
C ARG A 30 1.25 -13.95 -16.10
N SER A 31 1.46 -12.77 -16.67
CA SER A 31 2.49 -11.83 -16.22
C SER A 31 2.06 -10.39 -16.41
N MET A 32 2.62 -9.50 -15.62
CA MET A 32 2.51 -8.06 -15.81
C MET A 32 3.67 -7.35 -15.12
N ASP A 33 3.92 -6.15 -15.56
CA ASP A 33 4.90 -5.27 -14.96
C ASP A 33 4.21 -4.21 -14.11
N LEU A 34 4.80 -3.92 -12.97
CA LEU A 34 4.40 -2.86 -12.07
C LEU A 34 5.52 -1.83 -12.05
N ASN A 35 5.26 -0.64 -12.53
CA ASN A 35 6.23 0.44 -12.58
C ASN A 35 6.20 1.23 -11.28
N LEU A 36 7.37 1.36 -10.68
CA LEU A 36 7.63 2.18 -9.50
C LEU A 36 8.45 3.37 -9.92
N ALA A 37 8.05 4.58 -9.55
CA ALA A 37 8.80 5.79 -9.83
C ALA A 37 8.93 6.63 -8.56
N ASN A 38 10.11 7.15 -8.31
CA ASN A 38 10.37 8.11 -7.24
C ASN A 38 10.12 9.52 -7.77
N THR A 39 9.09 10.20 -7.27
CA THR A 39 8.75 11.58 -7.63
C THR A 39 9.38 12.60 -6.68
N GLY A 40 10.11 12.13 -5.68
CA GLY A 40 10.79 12.96 -4.69
C GLY A 40 12.16 13.48 -5.15
N LYS A 41 12.77 14.24 -4.27
CA LYS A 41 14.08 14.87 -4.51
C LYS A 41 15.25 14.03 -4.01
N ASP A 42 14.99 13.02 -3.18
CA ASP A 42 15.98 12.19 -2.53
C ASP A 42 15.89 10.74 -3.01
N THR A 43 17.04 10.05 -3.00
CA THR A 43 17.07 8.62 -3.24
C THR A 43 16.34 7.87 -2.12
N ALA A 44 15.41 7.01 -2.50
CA ALA A 44 14.61 6.21 -1.57
C ALA A 44 14.71 4.71 -1.88
N THR A 45 14.70 3.89 -0.83
CA THR A 45 14.69 2.43 -0.96
C THR A 45 13.38 1.89 -0.43
N TYR A 46 12.77 0.98 -1.18
CA TYR A 46 11.51 0.34 -0.83
C TYR A 46 11.65 -1.17 -0.82
N ALA A 47 11.25 -1.79 0.28
CA ALA A 47 11.05 -3.23 0.36
C ALA A 47 9.66 -3.59 -0.14
N ILE A 48 9.56 -4.68 -0.90
CA ILE A 48 8.31 -5.15 -1.51
C ILE A 48 7.96 -6.51 -0.92
N SER A 49 6.75 -6.63 -0.41
CA SER A 49 6.23 -7.89 0.15
C SER A 49 4.76 -8.07 -0.21
N LEU A 50 4.21 -9.23 0.09
CA LEU A 50 2.78 -9.48 0.07
C LEU A 50 2.27 -9.57 1.51
N LEU A 51 1.08 -9.04 1.73
CA LEU A 51 0.36 -9.14 2.99
C LEU A 51 -1.14 -9.34 2.74
N GLN A 52 -1.82 -9.79 3.75
CA GLN A 52 -3.26 -10.05 3.73
C GLN A 52 -3.96 -9.00 4.57
N ILE A 53 -5.02 -8.45 4.02
CA ILE A 53 -5.79 -7.39 4.67
C ILE A 53 -7.26 -7.80 4.72
N ARG A 54 -7.88 -7.53 5.88
CA ARG A 54 -9.32 -7.54 6.07
C ARG A 54 -9.81 -6.12 6.22
N MET A 55 -10.91 -5.79 5.59
CA MET A 55 -11.64 -4.57 5.87
C MET A 55 -12.64 -4.84 7.00
N LYS A 56 -12.61 -4.04 8.04
CA LYS A 56 -13.54 -4.09 9.16
C LYS A 56 -14.86 -3.36 8.83
N GLU A 57 -15.88 -3.57 9.62
CA GLU A 57 -17.18 -2.92 9.45
C GLU A 57 -17.11 -1.38 9.52
N ASP A 58 -16.18 -0.85 10.29
CA ASP A 58 -15.92 0.59 10.41
C ASP A 58 -15.16 1.18 9.22
N GLY A 59 -14.83 0.35 8.21
CA GLY A 59 -14.01 0.73 7.05
C GLY A 59 -12.51 0.74 7.30
N GLY A 60 -12.07 0.44 8.51
CA GLY A 60 -10.66 0.29 8.84
C GLY A 60 -10.07 -1.00 8.26
N PHE A 61 -8.75 -1.06 8.19
CA PHE A 61 -8.02 -2.23 7.70
C PHE A 61 -7.19 -2.85 8.81
N GLU A 62 -7.13 -4.18 8.81
CA GLU A 62 -6.22 -4.94 9.66
C GLU A 62 -5.48 -6.01 8.86
N THR A 63 -4.26 -6.31 9.29
CA THR A 63 -3.47 -7.40 8.71
C THR A 63 -3.88 -8.72 9.35
N ILE A 64 -4.11 -9.73 8.52
CA ILE A 64 -4.50 -11.07 8.93
C ILE A 64 -3.50 -12.10 8.42
N THR A 65 -3.42 -13.24 9.07
CA THR A 65 -2.54 -14.36 8.70
C THR A 65 -3.30 -15.55 8.14
N GLU A 66 -4.57 -15.66 8.47
CA GLU A 66 -5.47 -16.72 8.02
C GLU A 66 -6.67 -16.13 7.29
N PRO A 67 -7.18 -16.81 6.25
CA PRO A 67 -8.31 -16.32 5.49
C PRO A 67 -9.61 -16.47 6.28
N ASP A 68 -10.49 -15.48 6.12
CA ASP A 68 -11.87 -15.60 6.59
C ASP A 68 -12.67 -16.61 5.75
N SER A 69 -13.86 -16.95 6.22
CA SER A 69 -14.77 -17.83 5.50
C SER A 69 -15.05 -17.28 4.08
N GLY A 70 -14.74 -18.09 3.08
CA GLY A 70 -14.88 -17.73 1.67
C GLY A 70 -13.75 -16.87 1.08
N GLN A 71 -12.83 -16.40 1.90
CA GLN A 71 -11.64 -15.66 1.44
C GLN A 71 -10.55 -16.62 0.98
N ARG A 72 -9.83 -16.26 -0.08
CA ARG A 72 -8.68 -17.01 -0.61
C ARG A 72 -7.52 -16.08 -0.84
N PHE A 73 -6.33 -16.43 -0.36
CA PHE A 73 -5.13 -15.65 -0.55
C PHE A 73 -4.44 -15.94 -1.87
N ALA A 74 -3.92 -14.89 -2.52
CA ALA A 74 -3.25 -14.96 -3.81
C ALA A 74 -1.73 -15.16 -3.70
N ASP A 75 -1.13 -14.94 -2.53
CA ASP A 75 0.30 -14.83 -2.30
C ASP A 75 1.10 -16.03 -2.79
N ARG A 76 0.64 -17.26 -2.53
CA ARG A 76 1.30 -18.49 -2.98
C ARG A 76 1.30 -18.71 -4.49
N PHE A 77 0.44 -17.99 -5.22
CA PHE A 77 0.31 -18.05 -6.67
C PHE A 77 1.00 -16.91 -7.39
N ILE A 78 1.57 -15.95 -6.63
CA ILE A 78 2.24 -14.78 -7.17
C ILE A 78 3.73 -14.83 -6.88
N ARG A 79 4.53 -14.74 -7.93
CA ARG A 79 5.96 -14.52 -7.85
C ARG A 79 6.28 -13.14 -8.39
N PHE A 80 7.17 -12.41 -7.75
CA PHE A 80 7.60 -11.11 -8.24
C PHE A 80 9.08 -10.85 -7.96
N PHE A 81 9.67 -10.01 -8.77
CA PHE A 81 11.08 -9.61 -8.66
C PHE A 81 11.26 -8.21 -9.27
N PRO A 82 12.09 -7.33 -8.66
CA PRO A 82 12.86 -7.54 -7.44
C PRO A 82 12.02 -7.45 -6.16
N ARG A 83 12.61 -7.83 -5.01
CA ARG A 83 12.00 -7.73 -3.68
C ARG A 83 12.32 -6.40 -2.98
N SER A 84 13.24 -5.64 -3.54
CA SER A 84 13.59 -4.30 -3.08
C SER A 84 14.05 -3.49 -4.28
N VAL A 85 13.76 -2.19 -4.24
CA VAL A 85 14.19 -1.22 -5.25
C VAL A 85 14.80 -0.01 -4.56
N THR A 86 15.86 0.53 -5.14
CA THR A 86 16.43 1.82 -4.74
C THR A 86 16.33 2.75 -5.92
N LEU A 87 15.62 3.86 -5.76
CA LEU A 87 15.31 4.80 -6.81
C LEU A 87 15.85 6.18 -6.47
N GLY A 88 16.69 6.73 -7.36
CA GLY A 88 17.08 8.13 -7.32
C GLY A 88 15.91 9.06 -7.64
N PRO A 89 16.10 10.39 -7.54
CA PRO A 89 15.12 11.37 -7.95
C PRO A 89 14.69 11.17 -9.41
N ASN A 90 13.39 11.12 -9.67
CA ASN A 90 12.79 10.89 -10.99
C ASN A 90 13.20 9.56 -11.65
N GLU A 91 13.78 8.63 -10.90
CA GLU A 91 14.10 7.30 -11.40
C GLU A 91 12.90 6.36 -11.31
N ALA A 92 12.77 5.45 -12.27
CA ALA A 92 11.73 4.45 -12.32
C ALA A 92 12.31 3.06 -12.56
N GLN A 93 11.66 2.05 -11.97
CA GLN A 93 12.01 0.64 -12.14
C GLN A 93 10.76 -0.22 -12.21
N ALA A 94 10.78 -1.20 -13.10
CA ALA A 94 9.71 -2.19 -13.21
C ALA A 94 9.94 -3.35 -12.24
N VAL A 95 8.86 -3.77 -11.59
CA VAL A 95 8.75 -5.03 -10.84
C VAL A 95 7.95 -6.01 -11.68
N LYS A 96 8.59 -7.10 -12.09
CA LYS A 96 7.92 -8.15 -12.86
C LYS A 96 7.12 -9.05 -11.93
N ILE A 97 5.85 -9.24 -12.26
CA ILE A 97 4.92 -10.08 -11.50
C ILE A 97 4.45 -11.22 -12.39
N GLN A 98 4.47 -12.42 -11.85
CA GLN A 98 4.07 -13.64 -12.56
C GLN A 98 3.06 -14.43 -11.74
N LEU A 99 2.03 -14.92 -12.41
CA LEU A 99 1.13 -15.92 -11.90
C LEU A 99 1.80 -17.31 -12.07
N ILE A 100 2.00 -18.00 -10.95
CA ILE A 100 2.58 -19.35 -10.93
C ILE A 100 1.51 -20.34 -10.49
N LYS A 101 1.72 -21.61 -10.78
CA LYS A 101 0.83 -22.72 -10.35
C LYS A 101 -0.64 -22.51 -10.72
N SER A 102 -0.90 -21.93 -11.89
CA SER A 102 -2.26 -21.59 -12.33
C SER A 102 -3.19 -22.80 -12.48
N ASN A 103 -2.62 -24.01 -12.60
CA ASN A 103 -3.36 -25.28 -12.66
C ASN A 103 -3.88 -25.74 -11.28
N GLU A 104 -3.39 -25.18 -10.20
CA GLU A 104 -3.86 -25.46 -8.84
C GLU A 104 -5.00 -24.50 -8.40
N LEU A 105 -5.36 -23.54 -9.25
CA LEU A 105 -6.39 -22.55 -8.94
C LEU A 105 -7.78 -23.10 -9.23
N GLU A 106 -8.64 -23.12 -8.23
CA GLU A 106 -10.06 -23.39 -8.37
C GLU A 106 -10.84 -22.13 -8.83
N PRO A 107 -12.02 -22.29 -9.44
CA PRO A 107 -12.86 -21.15 -9.78
C PRO A 107 -13.15 -20.24 -8.58
N GLY A 108 -13.07 -18.92 -8.79
CA GLY A 108 -13.29 -17.91 -7.77
C GLY A 108 -12.26 -16.78 -7.82
N GLU A 109 -12.27 -15.96 -6.79
CA GLU A 109 -11.34 -14.84 -6.63
C GLU A 109 -10.37 -15.09 -5.48
N TYR A 110 -9.09 -14.83 -5.73
CA TYR A 110 -8.00 -14.84 -4.74
C TYR A 110 -7.48 -13.43 -4.60
N ARG A 111 -7.20 -13.00 -3.38
CA ARG A 111 -6.78 -11.63 -3.10
C ARG A 111 -5.66 -11.59 -2.09
N SER A 112 -4.66 -10.76 -2.37
CA SER A 112 -3.57 -10.35 -1.48
C SER A 112 -3.22 -8.91 -1.78
N HIS A 113 -2.30 -8.32 -1.03
CA HIS A 113 -1.87 -6.95 -1.26
C HIS A 113 -0.36 -6.87 -1.38
N PHE A 114 0.15 -6.20 -2.40
CA PHE A 114 1.52 -5.76 -2.43
C PHE A 114 1.70 -4.64 -1.41
N TYR A 115 2.74 -4.76 -0.60
CA TYR A 115 3.13 -3.76 0.37
C TYR A 115 4.52 -3.22 0.06
N PHE A 116 4.59 -1.93 -0.18
CA PHE A 116 5.80 -1.19 -0.47
C PHE A 116 6.15 -0.38 0.77
N ARG A 117 7.19 -0.79 1.49
CA ARG A 117 7.61 -0.16 2.73
C ARG A 117 8.92 0.61 2.50
N SER A 118 8.93 1.89 2.83
CA SER A 118 10.17 2.68 2.80
C SER A 118 11.17 2.14 3.83
N ILE A 119 12.43 2.04 3.42
CA ILE A 119 13.54 1.70 4.31
C ILE A 119 14.24 3.00 4.65
N PRO A 120 14.16 3.46 5.91
CA PRO A 120 14.84 4.68 6.33
C PRO A 120 16.36 4.56 6.12
N LYS A 121 17.00 5.64 5.70
CA LYS A 121 18.45 5.75 5.75
C LYS A 121 18.84 5.90 7.22
N ILE A 122 19.41 4.85 7.79
CA ILE A 122 19.99 4.91 9.13
C ILE A 122 21.40 5.44 8.95
N SER A 123 21.71 6.62 9.51
CA SER A 123 23.09 7.07 9.61
C SER A 123 23.89 6.06 10.42
N PRO A 124 25.10 5.67 9.99
CA PRO A 124 25.94 4.75 10.76
C PRO A 124 26.09 5.25 12.19
N LEU A 125 25.96 4.36 13.17
CA LEU A 125 26.29 4.62 14.58
C LEU A 125 27.74 5.12 14.67
N GLY A 126 27.94 6.43 14.82
CA GLY A 126 29.29 7.02 14.89
C GLY A 126 29.44 8.40 14.26
N GLU A 127 28.54 8.87 13.42
CA GLU A 127 28.45 10.29 13.12
C GLU A 127 27.91 10.99 14.36
N LYS A 128 28.88 11.50 15.15
CA LYS A 128 28.60 12.32 16.33
C LYS A 128 27.82 13.55 15.85
N GLU A 129 26.50 13.54 16.04
CA GLU A 129 25.85 14.82 16.26
C GLU A 129 26.63 15.52 17.37
N LYS A 130 27.21 16.68 17.06
CA LYS A 130 27.84 17.52 18.06
C LYS A 130 26.83 17.72 19.16
N ALA A 131 27.03 17.05 20.29
CA ALA A 131 26.26 17.20 21.50
C ALA A 131 26.22 18.69 21.84
N LYS A 132 25.19 19.39 21.44
CA LYS A 132 24.79 20.68 21.99
C LYS A 132 24.12 20.37 23.31
N ASP A 133 24.79 20.68 24.39
CA ASP A 133 24.29 20.69 25.77
C ASP A 133 23.62 19.40 26.29
N THR A 134 24.23 18.83 27.30
CA THR A 134 23.85 17.59 28.00
C THR A 134 22.59 17.68 28.85
N THR A 135 21.79 18.73 28.71
CA THR A 135 20.60 19.00 29.54
C THR A 135 19.26 18.79 28.81
N THR A 136 19.27 18.51 27.50
CA THR A 136 18.03 18.37 26.74
C THR A 136 17.90 16.96 26.19
N ILE A 137 16.84 16.25 26.55
CA ILE A 137 16.49 14.96 25.92
C ILE A 137 15.97 15.26 24.51
N SER A 138 16.75 14.88 23.49
CA SER A 138 16.33 14.98 22.10
C SER A 138 15.72 13.65 21.66
N VAL A 139 14.49 13.69 21.14
CA VAL A 139 13.80 12.53 20.55
C VAL A 139 13.78 12.73 19.05
N MET A 140 14.44 11.85 18.31
CA MET A 140 14.39 11.82 16.84
C MET A 140 13.35 10.79 16.40
N LEU A 141 12.31 11.24 15.66
CA LEU A 141 11.30 10.36 15.07
C LEU A 141 11.63 10.17 13.58
N THR A 142 11.81 8.93 13.18
CA THR A 142 11.98 8.57 11.76
C THR A 142 10.70 7.94 11.25
N PRO A 143 9.90 8.63 10.43
CA PRO A 143 8.67 8.07 9.88
C PRO A 143 8.98 6.97 8.87
N VAL A 144 8.22 5.89 8.92
CA VAL A 144 8.27 4.80 7.93
C VAL A 144 6.94 4.76 7.19
N PHE A 145 7.01 5.01 5.89
CA PHE A 145 5.82 5.01 5.04
C PHE A 145 5.61 3.65 4.38
N GLY A 146 4.36 3.29 4.20
CA GLY A 146 3.97 2.09 3.48
C GLY A 146 2.75 2.32 2.61
N ILE A 147 2.81 1.81 1.37
CA ILE A 147 1.71 1.85 0.41
C ILE A 147 1.30 0.43 0.11
N THR A 148 -0.01 0.17 0.04
CA THR A 148 -0.56 -1.11 -0.39
C THR A 148 -1.37 -0.97 -1.65
N ILE A 149 -1.24 -1.95 -2.56
CA ILE A 149 -2.11 -2.09 -3.72
C ILE A 149 -2.66 -3.52 -3.80
N PRO A 150 -3.90 -3.73 -4.24
CA PRO A 150 -4.47 -5.07 -4.33
C PRO A 150 -3.86 -5.88 -5.47
N ALA A 151 -3.64 -7.17 -5.19
CA ALA A 151 -3.29 -8.21 -6.15
C ALA A 151 -4.43 -9.24 -6.19
N ILE A 152 -5.06 -9.39 -7.35
CA ILE A 152 -6.29 -10.15 -7.54
C ILE A 152 -6.04 -11.20 -8.62
N ILE A 153 -6.47 -12.45 -8.36
CA ILE A 153 -6.52 -13.51 -9.37
C ILE A 153 -7.98 -13.91 -9.51
N ARG A 154 -8.49 -13.90 -10.74
CA ARG A 154 -9.84 -14.34 -11.07
C ARG A 154 -9.80 -15.56 -11.95
N VAL A 155 -10.50 -16.61 -11.54
CA VAL A 155 -10.62 -17.88 -12.25
C VAL A 155 -12.09 -18.19 -12.50
N GLY A 156 -12.44 -18.40 -13.76
CA GLY A 156 -13.84 -18.61 -14.17
C GLY A 156 -14.67 -17.32 -14.16
N GLU A 157 -15.98 -17.48 -14.27
CA GLU A 157 -16.93 -16.37 -14.24
C GLU A 157 -17.40 -16.09 -12.82
N SER A 158 -17.58 -14.82 -12.50
CA SER A 158 -18.16 -14.40 -11.23
C SER A 158 -19.67 -14.54 -11.26
N THR A 159 -20.21 -15.28 -10.32
CA THR A 159 -21.67 -15.38 -10.09
C THR A 159 -22.16 -14.47 -8.97
N ALA A 160 -21.28 -13.62 -8.44
CA ALA A 160 -21.60 -12.70 -7.36
C ALA A 160 -22.70 -11.74 -7.79
N ARG A 161 -23.73 -11.60 -6.95
CA ARG A 161 -24.80 -10.62 -7.09
C ARG A 161 -24.78 -9.71 -5.88
N VAL A 162 -24.94 -8.42 -6.11
CA VAL A 162 -25.01 -7.42 -5.06
C VAL A 162 -26.39 -6.76 -5.15
N THR A 163 -27.07 -6.67 -4.03
CA THR A 163 -28.34 -5.94 -3.89
C THR A 163 -28.11 -4.84 -2.86
N LEU A 164 -28.52 -3.63 -3.19
CA LEU A 164 -28.54 -2.51 -2.27
C LEU A 164 -29.91 -2.46 -1.60
N SER A 165 -29.91 -2.40 -0.26
CA SER A 165 -31.13 -2.30 0.54
C SER A 165 -31.08 -1.07 1.44
N ASP A 166 -32.20 -0.79 2.07
CA ASP A 166 -32.34 0.26 3.08
C ASP A 166 -31.80 1.64 2.64
N LEU A 167 -32.11 1.99 1.40
CA LEU A 167 -31.76 3.29 0.86
C LEU A 167 -32.46 4.39 1.66
N ARG A 168 -31.69 5.24 2.32
CA ARG A 168 -32.19 6.40 3.08
C ARG A 168 -31.52 7.66 2.59
N PHE A 169 -32.33 8.66 2.41
CA PHE A 169 -31.88 10.02 2.12
C PHE A 169 -32.37 10.93 3.24
N GLU A 170 -31.46 11.62 3.88
CA GLU A 170 -31.76 12.56 4.96
C GLU A 170 -30.86 13.79 4.87
N MET A 171 -31.30 14.89 5.43
CA MET A 171 -30.44 16.05 5.61
C MET A 171 -29.76 15.92 6.97
N ALA A 172 -28.42 15.77 6.99
CA ALA A 172 -27.66 15.69 8.24
C ALA A 172 -27.68 17.00 9.03
N ASN A 173 -27.77 18.11 8.30
CA ASN A 173 -28.08 19.44 8.77
C ASN A 173 -28.96 20.04 7.66
N ASP A 174 -29.58 21.17 7.88
CA ASP A 174 -30.46 21.82 6.87
C ASP A 174 -29.83 22.04 5.49
N THR A 175 -28.51 21.86 5.39
CA THR A 175 -27.73 22.14 4.17
C THR A 175 -26.92 20.95 3.65
N THR A 176 -26.73 19.88 4.44
CA THR A 176 -25.85 18.75 4.05
C THR A 176 -26.65 17.49 3.79
N PRO A 177 -26.81 17.06 2.54
CA PRO A 177 -27.49 15.81 2.23
C PRO A 177 -26.62 14.60 2.63
N ARG A 178 -27.24 13.59 3.27
CA ARG A 178 -26.65 12.30 3.58
C ARG A 178 -27.44 11.20 2.86
N PHE A 179 -26.72 10.36 2.16
CA PHE A 179 -27.27 9.17 1.53
C PHE A 179 -26.68 7.94 2.24
N THR A 180 -27.54 7.10 2.78
CA THR A 180 -27.14 5.86 3.49
C THR A 180 -27.75 4.67 2.75
N LEU A 181 -26.97 3.61 2.64
CA LEU A 181 -27.37 2.33 2.04
C LEU A 181 -26.67 1.18 2.78
N VAL A 182 -27.29 0.01 2.76
CA VAL A 182 -26.76 -1.24 3.32
C VAL A 182 -26.70 -2.30 2.24
#